data_2ce6d5c87c3524bbd0edcc79efe8418a
#
_entry.id   2ce6d5c87c3524bbd0edcc79efe8418a
#
_cell.length_a   1.000
_cell.length_b   1.000
_cell.length_c   1.000
_cell.angle_alpha   90.00
_cell.angle_beta   90.00
_cell.angle_gamma   90.00
#
_symmetry.space_group_name_H-M   'P 1'
#
loop_
_entity.id
_entity.type
_entity.pdbx_description
1 polymer ?
#
loop_
_entity_poly.entity_id
_entity_poly.type
_entity_poly.pdbx_seq_one_letter_code
_entity_poly.pdbx_strand_id
1 'polypeptide(L)'
;MNMSSASLSASESTGFFGAYGGQFVPDDLKARLDEVTEAFDRYRDNSFFKDELDYYFKHYTGRPNPIFFCANLSERLGGAKIYLKREDLNHLGAHKINNTLGQCLLAKRMGKKRIVAETGAGQHGV
;
A
#
# COMPACT_ATOMS: atom_id res chain seq x y z
N MET A 1 -21.88 18.29 4.22
CA MET A 1 -22.24 16.86 4.22
C MET A 1 -21.15 16.12 4.96
N ASN A 2 -21.44 15.73 6.20
CA ASN A 2 -20.50 14.96 7.04
C ASN A 2 -20.45 13.53 6.52
N MET A 3 -19.36 13.13 5.90
CA MET A 3 -19.09 11.71 5.69
C MET A 3 -18.62 11.14 7.04
N SER A 4 -19.52 10.46 7.72
CA SER A 4 -19.23 9.67 8.91
C SER A 4 -18.13 8.67 8.56
N SER A 5 -17.00 8.74 9.25
CA SER A 5 -16.01 7.68 9.27
C SER A 5 -16.66 6.47 9.93
N ALA A 6 -17.19 5.55 9.12
CA ALA A 6 -17.62 4.27 9.61
C ALA A 6 -16.40 3.56 10.22
N SER A 7 -16.41 3.41 11.55
CA SER A 7 -15.45 2.54 12.23
C SER A 7 -15.66 1.13 11.70
N LEU A 8 -14.64 0.55 11.07
CA LEU A 8 -14.61 -0.84 10.65
C LEU A 8 -14.96 -1.72 11.88
N SER A 9 -15.98 -2.57 11.77
CA SER A 9 -16.40 -3.44 12.86
C SER A 9 -15.32 -4.51 13.15
N ALA A 10 -15.27 -5.04 14.35
CA ALA A 10 -14.30 -6.09 14.76
C ALA A 10 -14.33 -7.34 13.84
N SER A 11 -15.44 -7.57 13.10
CA SER A 11 -15.54 -8.65 12.10
C SER A 11 -14.72 -8.40 10.82
N GLU A 12 -14.36 -7.15 10.55
CA GLU A 12 -13.56 -6.77 9.38
C GLU A 12 -12.05 -6.96 9.62
N SER A 13 -11.61 -7.02 10.89
CA SER A 13 -10.21 -7.33 11.26
C SER A 13 -9.81 -8.79 10.97
N THR A 14 -10.77 -9.68 10.73
CA THR A 14 -10.55 -11.10 10.42
C THR A 14 -10.48 -11.41 8.91
N GLY A 15 -10.46 -10.39 8.05
CA GLY A 15 -10.46 -10.56 6.60
C GLY A 15 -11.82 -10.86 5.98
N PHE A 16 -12.91 -10.64 6.72
CA PHE A 16 -14.28 -10.75 6.21
C PHE A 16 -14.92 -9.37 6.02
N PHE A 17 -15.67 -9.22 4.93
CA PHE A 17 -16.39 -8.02 4.53
C PHE A 17 -17.84 -8.41 4.23
N GLY A 18 -18.65 -8.57 5.27
CA GLY A 18 -19.97 -9.16 5.18
C GLY A 18 -19.90 -10.63 4.77
N ALA A 19 -20.52 -10.98 3.64
CA ALA A 19 -20.51 -12.35 3.09
C ALA A 19 -19.23 -12.68 2.28
N TYR A 20 -18.30 -11.75 2.12
CA TYR A 20 -17.10 -11.88 1.28
C TYR A 20 -15.83 -11.90 2.12
N GLY A 21 -14.76 -12.42 1.55
CA GLY A 21 -13.45 -12.47 2.20
C GLY A 21 -13.12 -13.84 2.80
N GLY A 22 -12.21 -13.86 3.77
CA GLY A 22 -11.68 -15.06 4.41
C GLY A 22 -10.27 -15.41 3.93
N GLN A 23 -9.71 -16.47 4.53
CA GLN A 23 -8.38 -16.98 4.21
C GLN A 23 -8.49 -18.47 3.85
N PHE A 24 -8.26 -18.79 2.57
CA PHE A 24 -8.34 -20.15 2.04
C PHE A 24 -6.94 -20.68 1.74
N VAL A 25 -6.16 -20.90 2.79
CA VAL A 25 -4.75 -21.30 2.73
C VAL A 25 -4.50 -22.49 3.68
N PRO A 26 -3.42 -23.30 3.46
CA PRO A 26 -3.01 -24.32 4.41
C PRO A 26 -2.72 -23.78 5.81
N ASP A 27 -2.89 -24.59 6.84
CA ASP A 27 -2.80 -24.17 8.25
C ASP A 27 -1.42 -23.61 8.63
N ASP A 28 -0.34 -24.14 8.07
CA ASP A 28 1.03 -23.65 8.28
C ASP A 28 1.21 -22.22 7.74
N LEU A 29 0.60 -21.93 6.59
CA LEU A 29 0.60 -20.58 6.01
C LEU A 29 -0.34 -19.66 6.78
N LYS A 30 -1.51 -20.18 7.23
CA LYS A 30 -2.44 -19.41 8.03
C LYS A 30 -1.78 -18.82 9.29
N ALA A 31 -1.02 -19.63 10.03
CA ALA A 31 -0.32 -19.16 11.22
C ALA A 31 0.64 -17.99 10.92
N ARG A 32 1.28 -17.97 9.73
CA ARG A 32 2.15 -16.88 9.31
C ARG A 32 1.37 -15.62 8.89
N LEU A 33 0.20 -15.78 8.29
CA LEU A 33 -0.68 -14.67 7.96
C LEU A 33 -1.28 -14.04 9.22
N ASP A 34 -1.63 -14.83 10.21
CA ASP A 34 -2.11 -14.33 11.51
C ASP A 34 -1.02 -13.47 12.19
N GLU A 35 0.25 -13.90 12.17
CA GLU A 35 1.39 -13.13 12.67
C GLU A 35 1.52 -11.75 11.96
N VAL A 36 1.32 -11.72 10.63
CA VAL A 36 1.35 -10.48 9.85
C VAL A 36 0.15 -9.60 10.20
N THR A 37 -1.04 -10.19 10.35
CA THR A 37 -2.26 -9.46 10.71
C THR A 37 -2.12 -8.79 12.07
N GLU A 38 -1.63 -9.51 13.09
CA GLU A 38 -1.37 -8.95 14.42
C GLU A 38 -0.37 -7.79 14.38
N ALA A 39 0.69 -7.94 13.60
CA ALA A 39 1.67 -6.88 13.43
C ALA A 39 1.07 -5.67 12.72
N PHE A 40 0.30 -5.88 11.66
CA PHE A 40 -0.39 -4.80 10.95
C PHE A 40 -1.34 -4.04 11.86
N ASP A 41 -2.19 -4.73 12.63
CA ASP A 41 -3.13 -4.11 13.56
C ASP A 41 -2.42 -3.32 14.67
N ARG A 42 -1.27 -3.79 15.12
CA ARG A 42 -0.43 -3.08 16.10
C ARG A 42 0.17 -1.79 15.56
N TYR A 43 0.61 -1.79 14.30
CA TYR A 43 1.41 -0.69 13.76
C TYR A 43 0.65 0.25 12.84
N ARG A 44 -0.46 -0.15 12.22
CA ARG A 44 -1.22 0.68 11.26
C ARG A 44 -1.62 2.06 11.82
N ASP A 45 -1.90 2.15 13.13
CA ASP A 45 -2.27 3.40 13.79
C ASP A 45 -1.19 3.97 14.72
N ASN A 46 -0.01 3.33 14.76
CA ASN A 46 1.12 3.80 15.55
C ASN A 46 1.76 5.03 14.88
N SER A 47 1.87 6.15 15.62
CA SER A 47 2.41 7.41 15.08
C SER A 47 3.86 7.28 14.62
N PHE A 48 4.72 6.62 15.40
CA PHE A 48 6.12 6.43 15.03
C PHE A 48 6.30 5.62 13.75
N PHE A 49 5.42 4.63 13.51
CA PHE A 49 5.43 3.87 12.27
C PHE A 49 4.99 4.73 11.07
N LYS A 50 3.92 5.52 11.26
CA LYS A 50 3.42 6.44 10.24
C LYS A 50 4.46 7.51 9.90
N ASP A 51 5.07 8.12 10.91
CA ASP A 51 6.09 9.16 10.72
C ASP A 51 7.33 8.61 9.98
N GLU A 52 7.78 7.38 10.31
CA GLU A 52 8.88 6.73 9.59
C GLU A 52 8.50 6.43 8.14
N LEU A 53 7.28 5.94 7.89
CA LEU A 53 6.78 5.65 6.54
C LEU A 53 6.65 6.94 5.71
N ASP A 54 6.11 8.01 6.29
CA ASP A 54 5.96 9.32 5.66
C ASP A 54 7.32 9.95 5.36
N TYR A 55 8.30 9.78 6.26
CA TYR A 55 9.68 10.18 6.00
C TYR A 55 10.24 9.51 4.75
N TYR A 56 10.08 8.20 4.59
CA TYR A 56 10.54 7.48 3.40
C TYR A 56 9.73 7.84 2.14
N PHE A 57 8.43 8.05 2.27
CA PHE A 57 7.63 8.52 1.15
C PHE A 57 8.13 9.87 0.62
N LYS A 58 8.45 10.78 1.51
CA LYS A 58 8.92 12.12 1.15
C LYS A 58 10.36 12.11 0.62
N HIS A 59 11.27 11.47 1.34
CA HIS A 59 12.71 11.63 1.12
C HIS A 59 13.34 10.53 0.26
N TYR A 60 12.70 9.37 0.15
CA TYR A 60 13.19 8.27 -0.66
C TYR A 60 12.34 8.03 -1.91
N THR A 61 11.03 7.99 -1.77
CA THR A 61 10.12 7.80 -2.91
C THR A 61 9.92 9.07 -3.75
N GLY A 62 9.93 10.25 -3.13
CA GLY A 62 9.69 11.53 -3.79
C GLY A 62 8.22 11.93 -3.86
N ARG A 63 7.43 11.51 -2.86
CA ARG A 63 6.01 11.87 -2.76
C ARG A 63 5.81 13.21 -2.03
N PRO A 64 4.69 13.92 -2.28
CA PRO A 64 3.60 13.59 -3.21
C PRO A 64 3.98 13.82 -4.68
N ASN A 65 3.58 12.88 -5.57
CA ASN A 65 3.77 13.07 -7.00
C ASN A 65 2.73 14.05 -7.56
N PRO A 66 3.07 14.81 -8.62
CA PRO A 66 2.14 15.73 -9.25
C PRO A 66 1.01 15.01 -10.00
N ILE A 67 -0.06 15.75 -10.21
CA ILE A 67 -1.11 15.42 -11.18
C ILE A 67 -0.85 16.25 -12.43
N PHE A 68 -0.72 15.59 -13.57
CA PHE A 68 -0.44 16.22 -14.85
C PHE A 68 -1.68 16.22 -15.73
N PHE A 69 -2.09 17.40 -16.20
CA PHE A 69 -3.19 17.53 -17.16
C PHE A 69 -2.68 17.25 -18.58
N CYS A 70 -3.29 16.26 -19.23
CA CYS A 70 -2.97 15.88 -20.62
C CYS A 70 -3.83 16.70 -21.58
N ALA A 71 -3.47 17.97 -21.81
CA ALA A 71 -4.26 18.89 -22.63
C ALA A 71 -4.49 18.36 -24.04
N ASN A 72 -3.43 18.04 -24.77
CA ASN A 72 -3.51 17.56 -26.16
C ASN A 72 -4.30 16.25 -26.30
N LEU A 73 -4.14 15.34 -25.33
CA LEU A 73 -4.90 14.08 -25.34
C LEU A 73 -6.38 14.31 -25.07
N SER A 74 -6.70 15.18 -24.11
CA SER A 74 -8.09 15.56 -23.78
C SER A 74 -8.79 16.22 -24.97
N GLU A 75 -8.11 17.14 -25.64
CA GLU A 75 -8.61 17.81 -26.84
C GLU A 75 -8.83 16.82 -27.98
N ARG A 76 -7.84 15.98 -28.27
CA ARG A 76 -7.91 15.00 -29.37
C ARG A 76 -9.04 14.00 -29.20
N LEU A 77 -9.35 13.59 -27.96
CA LEU A 77 -10.44 12.65 -27.68
C LEU A 77 -11.80 13.32 -27.56
N GLY A 78 -11.88 14.63 -27.39
CA GLY A 78 -13.11 15.42 -27.41
C GLY A 78 -14.11 15.08 -26.29
N GLY A 79 -13.65 14.44 -25.20
CA GLY A 79 -14.49 13.98 -24.10
C GLY A 79 -14.07 14.55 -22.74
N ALA A 80 -13.88 13.68 -21.76
CA ALA A 80 -13.47 14.05 -20.41
C ALA A 80 -12.05 14.64 -20.38
N LYS A 81 -11.80 15.53 -19.41
CA LYS A 81 -10.45 16.02 -19.11
C LYS A 81 -9.62 14.89 -18.51
N ILE A 82 -8.48 14.56 -19.11
CA ILE A 82 -7.60 13.46 -18.72
C ILE A 82 -6.47 13.99 -17.87
N TYR A 83 -6.30 13.41 -16.69
CA TYR A 83 -5.21 13.70 -15.77
C TYR A 83 -4.43 12.43 -15.46
N LEU A 84 -3.11 12.55 -15.39
CA LEU A 84 -2.23 11.46 -14.97
C LEU A 84 -1.73 11.73 -13.55
N LYS A 85 -1.96 10.78 -12.64
CA LYS A 85 -1.23 10.73 -11.38
C LYS A 85 0.15 10.14 -11.67
N ARG A 86 1.19 10.96 -11.56
CA ARG A 86 2.54 10.66 -12.05
C ARG A 86 3.32 9.73 -11.12
N GLU A 87 2.84 8.50 -10.95
CA GLU A 87 3.54 7.47 -10.14
C GLU A 87 4.84 6.95 -10.81
N ASP A 88 5.04 7.27 -12.07
CA ASP A 88 6.30 7.09 -12.82
C ASP A 88 7.43 7.96 -12.29
N LEU A 89 7.12 9.03 -11.54
CA LEU A 89 8.10 9.92 -10.90
C LEU A 89 8.55 9.44 -9.52
N ASN A 90 7.97 8.37 -9.01
CA ASN A 90 8.51 7.71 -7.82
C ASN A 90 9.94 7.24 -8.09
N HIS A 91 10.75 7.16 -7.03
CA HIS A 91 12.02 6.45 -7.10
C HIS A 91 11.79 5.04 -7.67
N LEU A 92 12.63 4.61 -8.61
CA LEU A 92 12.51 3.38 -9.41
C LEU A 92 11.45 3.43 -10.53
N GLY A 93 10.81 4.57 -10.78
CA GLY A 93 9.94 4.80 -11.93
C GLY A 93 8.58 4.08 -11.89
N ALA A 94 8.13 3.61 -10.70
CA ALA A 94 6.90 2.83 -10.60
C ALA A 94 6.17 2.99 -9.26
N HIS A 95 4.88 2.61 -9.25
CA HIS A 95 4.01 2.74 -8.07
C HIS A 95 4.26 1.69 -6.97
N LYS A 96 4.88 0.57 -7.28
CA LYS A 96 5.04 -0.56 -6.32
C LYS A 96 5.89 -0.21 -5.10
N ILE A 97 6.78 0.77 -5.20
CA ILE A 97 7.58 1.24 -4.06
C ILE A 97 6.71 1.73 -2.90
N ASN A 98 5.50 2.24 -3.16
CA ASN A 98 4.56 2.64 -2.11
C ASN A 98 4.17 1.46 -1.21
N ASN A 99 3.93 0.31 -1.82
CA ASN A 99 3.58 -0.91 -1.12
C ASN A 99 4.81 -1.56 -0.47
N THR A 100 5.91 -1.67 -1.19
CA THR A 100 7.12 -2.36 -0.70
C THR A 100 7.74 -1.68 0.51
N LEU A 101 7.72 -0.36 0.58
CA LEU A 101 8.19 0.38 1.77
C LEU A 101 7.38 0.03 3.01
N GLY A 102 6.05 0.04 2.92
CA GLY A 102 5.19 -0.32 4.05
C GLY A 102 5.41 -1.77 4.50
N GLN A 103 5.50 -2.71 3.55
CA GLN A 103 5.77 -4.12 3.84
C GLN A 103 7.15 -4.33 4.47
N CYS A 104 8.20 -3.69 3.96
CA CYS A 104 9.55 -3.79 4.50
C CYS A 104 9.64 -3.19 5.92
N LEU A 105 9.01 -2.05 6.18
CA LEU A 105 8.97 -1.46 7.51
C LEU A 105 8.22 -2.34 8.50
N LEU A 106 7.09 -2.91 8.08
CA LEU A 106 6.33 -3.84 8.92
C LEU A 106 7.16 -5.10 9.23
N ALA A 107 7.77 -5.72 8.24
CA ALA A 107 8.63 -6.87 8.41
C ALA A 107 9.82 -6.59 9.36
N LYS A 108 10.43 -5.39 9.24
CA LYS A 108 11.47 -4.92 10.17
C LYS A 108 10.94 -4.84 11.60
N ARG A 109 9.74 -4.30 11.82
CA ARG A 109 9.09 -4.24 13.15
C ARG A 109 8.74 -5.61 13.70
N MET A 110 8.47 -6.59 12.85
CA MET A 110 8.28 -8.00 13.20
C MET A 110 9.61 -8.73 13.52
N GLY A 111 10.75 -8.05 13.40
CA GLY A 111 12.07 -8.67 13.62
C GLY A 111 12.52 -9.62 12.51
N LYS A 112 11.89 -9.57 11.33
CA LYS A 112 12.29 -10.41 10.20
C LYS A 112 13.66 -9.96 9.66
N LYS A 113 14.57 -10.91 9.52
CA LYS A 113 15.95 -10.68 9.03
C LYS A 113 16.11 -10.93 7.54
N ARG A 114 15.15 -11.60 6.94
CA ARG A 114 15.15 -11.96 5.51
C ARG A 114 13.77 -11.72 4.94
N ILE A 115 13.73 -10.99 3.82
CA ILE A 115 12.54 -10.74 3.03
C ILE A 115 12.77 -11.41 1.68
N VAL A 116 11.73 -12.07 1.18
CA VAL A 116 11.71 -12.69 -0.14
C VAL A 116 10.53 -12.08 -0.89
N ALA A 117 10.80 -11.57 -2.09
CA ALA A 117 9.77 -10.98 -2.96
C ALA A 117 9.65 -11.80 -4.25
N GLU A 118 8.43 -12.10 -4.64
CA GLU A 118 8.12 -12.53 -6.00
C GLU A 118 8.01 -11.29 -6.88
N THR A 119 8.63 -11.33 -8.07
CA THR A 119 8.63 -10.19 -8.98
C THR A 119 8.79 -10.66 -10.42
N GLY A 120 7.89 -10.20 -11.32
CA GLY A 120 7.99 -10.46 -12.75
C GLY A 120 8.90 -9.45 -13.46
N ALA A 121 8.46 -8.19 -13.58
CA ALA A 121 9.20 -7.12 -14.25
C ALA A 121 10.29 -6.46 -13.39
N GLY A 122 10.51 -6.88 -12.16
CA GLY A 122 11.52 -6.34 -11.23
C GLY A 122 11.02 -5.26 -10.29
N GLN A 123 9.91 -4.61 -10.57
CA GLN A 123 9.42 -3.45 -9.79
C GLN A 123 9.11 -3.74 -8.32
N HIS A 124 8.77 -4.97 -7.98
CA HIS A 124 8.48 -5.37 -6.60
C HIS A 124 9.72 -5.86 -5.86
N GLY A 125 10.73 -6.32 -6.57
CA GLY A 125 11.95 -6.91 -6.00
C GLY A 125 13.08 -5.94 -5.71
N VAL A 126 12.94 -4.64 -6.05
CA VAL A 126 13.95 -3.59 -5.86
C VAL A 126 13.81 -2.86 -4.54
#